data_3020329192ab696e7c80c6ab379638d6
#
_entry.id   3020329192ab696e7c80c6ab379638d6
#
_cell.length_a   1.000
_cell.length_b   1.000
_cell.length_c   1.000
_cell.angle_alpha   90.00
_cell.angle_beta   90.00
_cell.angle_gamma   90.00
#
_symmetry.space_group_name_H-M   'P 1'
#
loop_
_entity.id
_entity.type
_entity.pdbx_description
1 polymer ?
#
loop_
_entity_poly.entity_id
_entity_poly.type
_entity_poly.pdbx_seq_one_letter_code
_entity_poly.pdbx_strand_id
1 'polypeptide(L)'
;MNNENENLVRIDLMFSQAIEEDFIAEFDKYQVGQSYSKTSNVIGKGCSNPKMGDAIWPQLNSMYLIFCSIEEARIIRRIVKDLRLKYPTEGVACFVSQAEQW
;
A
#
# COMPACT_ATOMS: atom_id res chain seq x y z
N MET A 1 -19.45 -18.06 -18.12
CA MET A 1 -19.60 -17.84 -16.70
C MET A 1 -18.59 -16.82 -16.20
N ASN A 2 -19.09 -15.86 -15.52
CA ASN A 2 -18.24 -14.80 -15.04
C ASN A 2 -17.62 -15.17 -13.70
N ASN A 3 -16.28 -15.15 -13.62
CA ASN A 3 -15.54 -15.49 -12.42
C ASN A 3 -14.85 -14.28 -11.80
N GLU A 4 -15.46 -13.13 -11.95
CA GLU A 4 -14.85 -11.90 -11.42
C GLU A 4 -14.51 -12.01 -9.95
N ASN A 5 -15.39 -12.60 -9.15
CA ASN A 5 -15.18 -12.69 -7.71
C ASN A 5 -14.03 -13.62 -7.33
N GLU A 6 -13.75 -14.62 -8.18
CA GLU A 6 -12.65 -15.54 -7.90
C GLU A 6 -11.29 -14.85 -7.99
N ASN A 7 -11.22 -13.81 -8.82
CA ASN A 7 -9.97 -13.10 -9.06
C ASN A 7 -9.91 -11.77 -8.33
N LEU A 8 -10.92 -11.47 -7.56
CA LEU A 8 -10.99 -10.20 -6.84
C LEU A 8 -10.23 -10.32 -5.53
N VAL A 9 -9.37 -9.36 -5.29
CA VAL A 9 -8.62 -9.31 -4.04
C VAL A 9 -8.75 -7.93 -3.40
N ARG A 10 -8.55 -7.92 -2.11
CA ARG A 10 -8.48 -6.70 -1.32
C ARG A 10 -7.04 -6.48 -0.91
N ILE A 11 -6.55 -5.27 -1.15
CA ILE A 11 -5.22 -4.86 -0.73
C ILE A 11 -5.36 -3.80 0.35
N ASP A 12 -4.75 -4.06 1.48
CA ASP A 12 -4.58 -3.07 2.53
C ASP A 12 -3.13 -2.63 2.48
N LEU A 13 -2.90 -1.41 2.01
CA LEU A 13 -1.56 -0.88 1.80
C LEU A 13 -1.36 0.31 2.72
N MET A 14 -0.31 0.27 3.50
CA MET A 14 -0.03 1.33 4.45
C MET A 14 1.44 1.69 4.35
N PHE A 15 1.73 2.98 4.24
CA PHE A 15 3.11 3.43 4.09
C PHE A 15 3.27 4.85 4.62
N SER A 16 4.52 5.20 4.86
CA SER A 16 4.88 6.54 5.30
C SER A 16 4.48 7.58 4.26
N GLN A 17 3.90 8.68 4.71
CA GLN A 17 3.55 9.78 3.80
C GLN A 17 4.76 10.33 3.07
N ALA A 18 5.95 10.15 3.61
CA ALA A 18 7.18 10.62 2.98
C ALA A 18 7.41 10.00 1.60
N ILE A 19 6.86 8.81 1.36
CA ILE A 19 7.05 8.11 0.09
C ILE A 19 5.75 7.94 -0.69
N GLU A 20 4.72 8.67 -0.29
CA GLU A 20 3.43 8.54 -0.96
C GLU A 20 3.49 8.93 -2.44
N GLU A 21 4.22 9.99 -2.77
CA GLU A 21 4.33 10.42 -4.15
C GLU A 21 5.00 9.38 -5.02
N ASP A 22 5.93 8.62 -4.46
CA ASP A 22 6.58 7.53 -5.20
C ASP A 22 5.61 6.42 -5.51
N PHE A 23 4.73 6.07 -4.57
CA PHE A 23 3.69 5.08 -4.83
C PHE A 23 2.73 5.56 -5.91
N ILE A 24 2.28 6.80 -5.82
CA ILE A 24 1.36 7.36 -6.81
C ILE A 24 1.99 7.35 -8.20
N ALA A 25 3.26 7.75 -8.29
CA ALA A 25 3.96 7.77 -9.57
C ALA A 25 4.06 6.37 -10.19
N GLU A 26 4.38 5.37 -9.38
CA GLU A 26 4.48 3.99 -9.89
C GLU A 26 3.11 3.44 -10.26
N PHE A 27 2.09 3.72 -9.46
CA PHE A 27 0.73 3.30 -9.78
C PHE A 27 0.26 3.90 -11.09
N ASP A 28 0.55 5.19 -11.31
CA ASP A 28 0.18 5.85 -12.57
C ASP A 28 0.95 5.29 -13.74
N LYS A 29 2.23 5.01 -13.54
CA LYS A 29 3.09 4.48 -14.60
C LYS A 29 2.57 3.14 -15.11
N TYR A 30 2.14 2.28 -14.21
CA TYR A 30 1.66 0.95 -14.58
C TYR A 30 0.15 0.85 -14.67
N GLN A 31 -0.54 1.96 -14.46
CA GLN A 31 -2.00 2.04 -14.51
C GLN A 31 -2.66 1.01 -13.59
N VAL A 32 -2.14 0.92 -12.38
CA VAL A 32 -2.70 0.07 -11.34
C VAL A 32 -3.06 0.91 -10.13
N GLY A 33 -3.86 0.35 -9.22
CA GLY A 33 -4.25 1.05 -8.01
C GLY A 33 -4.99 2.34 -8.27
N GLN A 34 -5.73 2.42 -9.38
CA GLN A 34 -6.39 3.66 -9.78
C GLN A 34 -7.73 3.86 -9.08
N SER A 35 -8.31 2.78 -8.54
CA SER A 35 -9.54 2.85 -7.76
C SER A 35 -9.20 2.50 -6.32
N TYR A 36 -9.18 3.50 -5.47
CA TYR A 36 -8.80 3.28 -4.08
C TYR A 36 -9.57 4.19 -3.14
N SER A 37 -9.63 3.78 -1.89
CA SER A 37 -10.06 4.64 -0.79
C SER A 37 -8.85 4.93 0.06
N LYS A 38 -8.69 6.17 0.47
CA LYS A 38 -7.49 6.60 1.17
C LYS A 38 -7.86 7.19 2.53
N THR A 39 -7.07 6.82 3.53
CA THR A 39 -7.10 7.46 4.84
C THR A 39 -5.73 8.07 5.09
N SER A 40 -5.70 9.36 5.38
CA SER A 40 -4.46 10.08 5.63
C SER A 40 -4.19 10.22 7.13
N ASN A 41 -2.93 10.53 7.44
CA ASN A 41 -2.50 10.87 8.80
C ASN A 41 -2.75 9.75 9.79
N VAL A 42 -2.47 8.52 9.38
CA VAL A 42 -2.62 7.36 10.25
C VAL A 42 -1.37 7.24 11.10
N ILE A 43 -1.56 7.24 12.40
CA ILE A 43 -0.45 7.04 13.33
C ILE A 43 -0.27 5.54 13.51
N GLY A 44 0.93 5.04 13.19
CA GLY A 44 1.24 3.64 13.34
C GLY A 44 2.38 3.42 14.30
N LYS A 45 2.34 2.29 14.99
CA LYS A 45 3.45 1.86 15.82
C LYS A 45 3.85 0.47 15.34
N GLY A 46 4.99 0.43 14.65
CA GLY A 46 5.48 -0.82 14.10
C GLY A 46 6.70 -1.31 14.84
N CYS A 47 7.12 -2.50 14.47
CA CYS A 47 8.31 -3.12 15.02
C CYS A 47 9.58 -2.61 14.37
N SER A 48 9.46 -2.15 13.14
CA SER A 48 10.63 -1.76 12.38
C SER A 48 10.98 -0.31 12.66
N ASN A 49 12.24 -0.10 12.98
CA ASN A 49 12.83 1.21 13.00
C ASN A 49 12.07 2.24 13.84
N PRO A 50 11.93 2.01 15.14
CA PRO A 50 11.43 3.08 15.98
C PRO A 50 12.45 4.19 15.96
N LYS A 51 12.10 5.33 15.42
CA LYS A 51 12.98 6.48 15.36
C LYS A 51 13.10 7.09 16.74
N MET A 52 13.88 6.44 17.57
CA MET A 52 14.05 6.92 18.93
C MET A 52 14.65 8.32 18.88
N GLY A 53 14.08 9.21 19.62
CA GLY A 53 14.52 10.59 19.59
C GLY A 53 13.72 11.44 18.63
N ASP A 54 12.93 10.83 17.77
CA ASP A 54 12.06 11.56 16.85
C ASP A 54 10.66 11.71 17.38
N ALA A 55 10.53 11.70 18.69
CA ALA A 55 9.22 11.80 19.32
C ALA A 55 8.50 13.10 18.99
N ILE A 56 9.27 14.12 18.63
CA ILE A 56 8.70 15.42 18.28
C ILE A 56 7.93 15.36 16.96
N TRP A 57 8.36 14.49 16.06
CA TRP A 57 7.78 14.38 14.74
C TRP A 57 7.36 12.94 14.48
N PRO A 58 6.20 12.52 15.02
CA PRO A 58 5.71 11.18 14.74
C PRO A 58 5.49 11.01 13.26
N GLN A 59 5.90 9.86 12.73
CA GLN A 59 5.66 9.56 11.34
C GLN A 59 4.19 9.30 11.12
N LEU A 60 3.66 9.93 10.09
CA LEU A 60 2.29 9.72 9.69
C LEU A 60 2.28 8.82 8.46
N ASN A 61 1.31 7.95 8.41
CA ASN A 61 1.13 7.02 7.31
C ASN A 61 -0.13 7.36 6.52
N SER A 62 -0.13 6.97 5.27
CA SER A 62 -1.33 6.90 4.47
C SER A 62 -1.74 5.44 4.34
N MET A 63 -3.03 5.18 4.36
CA MET A 63 -3.57 3.85 4.20
C MET A 63 -4.48 3.83 2.99
N TYR A 64 -4.22 2.89 2.09
CA TYR A 64 -4.99 2.71 0.88
C TYR A 64 -5.71 1.39 0.94
N LEU A 65 -6.98 1.40 0.60
CA LEU A 65 -7.79 0.21 0.42
C LEU A 65 -8.09 0.08 -1.06
N ILE A 66 -7.65 -1.02 -1.65
CA ILE A 66 -7.77 -1.24 -3.08
C ILE A 66 -8.42 -2.59 -3.33
N PHE A 67 -9.45 -2.60 -4.17
CA PHE A 67 -10.04 -3.85 -4.66
C PHE A 67 -9.68 -3.97 -6.13
N CYS A 68 -9.08 -5.08 -6.51
CA CYS A 68 -8.61 -5.23 -7.88
C CYS A 68 -8.49 -6.71 -8.24
N SER A 69 -8.11 -6.97 -9.49
CA SER A 69 -7.84 -8.34 -9.93
C SER A 69 -6.54 -8.85 -9.34
N ILE A 70 -6.39 -10.17 -9.32
CA ILE A 70 -5.14 -10.77 -8.85
C ILE A 70 -3.96 -10.38 -9.76
N GLU A 71 -4.22 -10.19 -11.05
CA GLU A 71 -3.17 -9.76 -11.98
C GLU A 71 -2.68 -8.36 -11.63
N GLU A 72 -3.61 -7.46 -11.35
CA GLU A 72 -3.24 -6.11 -10.94
C GLU A 72 -2.50 -6.13 -9.60
N ALA A 73 -2.96 -6.98 -8.69
CA ALA A 73 -2.32 -7.11 -7.37
C ALA A 73 -0.87 -7.56 -7.48
N ARG A 74 -0.54 -8.40 -8.46
CA ARG A 74 0.84 -8.84 -8.66
C ARG A 74 1.75 -7.71 -9.09
N ILE A 75 1.22 -6.80 -9.90
CA ILE A 75 1.98 -5.61 -10.28
C ILE A 75 2.19 -4.70 -9.07
N ILE A 76 1.15 -4.51 -8.28
CA ILE A 76 1.25 -3.72 -7.04
C ILE A 76 2.27 -4.35 -6.09
N ARG A 77 2.30 -5.67 -6.00
CA ARG A 77 3.28 -6.37 -5.17
C ARG A 77 4.71 -6.04 -5.58
N ARG A 78 4.96 -5.99 -6.89
CA ARG A 78 6.28 -5.64 -7.41
C ARG A 78 6.65 -4.21 -7.04
N ILE A 79 5.71 -3.30 -7.18
CA ILE A 79 5.92 -1.90 -6.80
C ILE A 79 6.27 -1.80 -5.32
N VAL A 80 5.54 -2.52 -4.47
CA VAL A 80 5.80 -2.53 -3.03
C VAL A 80 7.22 -3.03 -2.75
N LYS A 81 7.62 -4.13 -3.41
CA LYS A 81 8.97 -4.66 -3.24
C LYS A 81 10.03 -3.66 -3.64
N ASP A 82 9.85 -3.03 -4.79
CA ASP A 82 10.82 -2.08 -5.31
C ASP A 82 10.95 -0.87 -4.40
N LEU A 83 9.85 -0.36 -3.89
CA LEU A 83 9.89 0.80 -3.01
C LEU A 83 10.45 0.47 -1.64
N ARG A 84 10.23 -0.75 -1.15
CA ARG A 84 10.90 -1.20 0.09
C ARG A 84 12.40 -1.23 -0.07
N LEU A 85 12.88 -1.67 -1.22
CA LEU A 85 14.33 -1.69 -1.49
C LEU A 85 14.90 -0.29 -1.62
N LYS A 86 14.14 0.61 -2.23
CA LYS A 86 14.58 1.98 -2.42
C LYS A 86 14.59 2.76 -1.12
N TYR A 87 13.63 2.49 -0.24
CA TYR A 87 13.45 3.22 1.02
C TYR A 87 13.42 2.24 2.20
N PRO A 88 14.56 1.62 2.52
CA PRO A 88 14.58 0.55 3.51
C PRO A 88 14.25 1.01 4.93
N THR A 89 14.30 2.32 5.20
CA THR A 89 13.99 2.84 6.53
C THR A 89 12.54 3.32 6.66
N GLU A 90 11.80 3.34 5.55
CA GLU A 90 10.39 3.74 5.59
C GLU A 90 9.49 2.54 5.79
N GLY A 91 8.47 2.72 6.60
CA GLY A 91 7.53 1.64 6.86
C GLY A 91 6.59 1.42 5.68
N VAL A 92 6.47 0.18 5.25
CA VAL A 92 5.51 -0.23 4.24
C VAL A 92 4.89 -1.54 4.67
N ALA A 93 3.56 -1.58 4.78
CA ALA A 93 2.81 -2.79 5.06
C ALA A 93 1.82 -3.02 3.93
N CYS A 94 1.78 -4.23 3.42
CA CYS A 94 0.87 -4.57 2.34
C CYS A 94 0.32 -5.97 2.61
N PHE A 95 -1.00 -6.05 2.75
CA PHE A 95 -1.68 -7.30 2.98
C PHE A 95 -2.72 -7.51 1.91
N VAL A 96 -2.81 -8.72 1.42
CA VAL A 96 -3.72 -9.07 0.35
C VAL A 96 -4.60 -10.21 0.81
N SER A 97 -5.89 -10.06 0.59
CA SER A 97 -6.85 -11.10 0.92
C SER A 97 -7.84 -11.26 -0.21
N GLN A 98 -8.47 -12.41 -0.26
CA GLN A 98 -9.50 -12.67 -1.24
C GLN A 98 -10.75 -11.87 -0.86
N ALA A 99 -11.44 -11.34 -1.86
CA ALA A 99 -12.64 -10.54 -1.64
C ALA A 99 -13.78 -11.04 -2.51
N GLU A 100 -14.98 -10.70 -2.09
CA GLU A 100 -16.19 -11.05 -2.82
C GLU A 100 -17.08 -9.82 -2.84
N GLN A 101 -17.46 -9.40 -4.00
CA GLN A 101 -18.36 -8.27 -4.16
C GLN A 101 -19.79 -8.76 -4.31
N TRP A 102 -20.68 -8.22 -3.51
CA TRP A 102 -22.09 -8.60 -3.51
C TRP A 102 -22.94 -7.69 -4.37
#